data_0a4cb7e8267f0f6d895570d5cb84c141
#
_entry.id   0a4cb7e8267f0f6d895570d5cb84c141
#
_cell.length_a   1.000
_cell.length_b   1.000
_cell.length_c   1.000
_cell.angle_alpha   90.00
_cell.angle_beta   90.00
_cell.angle_gamma   90.00
#
_symmetry.space_group_name_H-M   'P 1'
#
loop_
_entity.id
_entity.type
_entity.pdbx_description
1 polymer ?
#
loop_
_entity_poly.entity_id
_entity_poly.type
_entity_poly.pdbx_seq_one_letter_code
_entity_poly.pdbx_strand_id
1 'polypeptide(L)'
;MCIRDSMEDVQGLFIGGLWLRRIGILITLCFAALAYFWGRKSAERTEALKRLIPKSLCIGTGAVFAVALALIGIISTDFSKYFIVFHKIFFNNDLWVLDPRTDMLINIVPEGFFFDTAARIALVFAVIVGMFFVGNLVLYKRAGR
;
A
#
# COMPACT_ATOMS: atom_id res chain seq x y z
N MET A 1 25.51 14.40 -14.01
CA MET A 1 24.10 14.24 -13.61
C MET A 1 23.82 15.06 -12.35
N CYS A 2 22.77 15.88 -12.33
CA CYS A 2 22.47 16.68 -11.16
C CYS A 2 21.61 15.82 -10.19
N ILE A 3 22.18 15.44 -9.05
CA ILE A 3 21.50 14.67 -7.98
C ILE A 3 20.16 15.35 -7.61
N ARG A 4 20.08 16.65 -7.78
CA ARG A 4 18.93 17.48 -7.49
C ARG A 4 17.70 17.12 -8.34
N ASP A 5 17.88 16.84 -9.64
CA ASP A 5 16.75 16.59 -10.55
C ASP A 5 16.10 15.21 -10.24
N SER A 6 16.91 14.21 -9.93
CA SER A 6 16.41 12.88 -9.49
C SER A 6 15.67 12.96 -8.14
N MET A 7 16.10 13.85 -7.25
CA MET A 7 15.44 14.04 -5.95
C MET A 7 14.09 14.76 -6.07
N GLU A 8 13.92 15.64 -7.06
CA GLU A 8 12.62 16.31 -7.32
C GLU A 8 11.57 15.31 -7.78
N ASP A 9 11.92 14.37 -8.65
CA ASP A 9 11.03 13.29 -9.12
C ASP A 9 10.58 12.39 -7.95
N VAL A 10 11.50 11.98 -7.10
CA VAL A 10 11.21 11.19 -5.90
C VAL A 10 10.31 11.97 -4.95
N GLN A 11 10.57 13.26 -4.74
CA GLN A 11 9.72 14.13 -3.93
C GLN A 11 8.28 14.20 -4.48
N GLY A 12 8.11 14.32 -5.80
CA GLY A 12 6.80 14.31 -6.45
C GLY A 12 6.01 13.03 -6.16
N LEU A 13 6.68 11.88 -6.23
CA LEU A 13 6.08 10.57 -5.91
C LEU A 13 5.62 10.50 -4.44
N PHE A 14 6.45 10.97 -3.49
CA PHE A 14 6.09 11.01 -2.07
C PHE A 14 4.91 11.95 -1.80
N ILE A 15 4.89 13.13 -2.41
CA ILE A 15 3.77 14.09 -2.28
C ILE A 15 2.48 13.45 -2.82
N GLY A 16 2.54 12.79 -3.98
CA GLY A 16 1.40 12.04 -4.54
C GLY A 16 0.88 10.97 -3.58
N GLY A 17 1.76 10.18 -2.98
CA GLY A 17 1.42 9.18 -1.97
C GLY A 17 0.77 9.78 -0.72
N LEU A 18 1.25 10.94 -0.25
CA LEU A 18 0.65 11.65 0.88
C LEU A 18 -0.76 12.16 0.57
N TRP A 19 -0.98 12.65 -0.65
CA TRP A 19 -2.32 13.07 -1.10
C TRP A 19 -3.27 11.89 -1.19
N LEU A 20 -2.84 10.77 -1.75
CA LEU A 20 -3.63 9.53 -1.83
C LEU A 20 -4.05 9.05 -0.43
N ARG A 21 -3.11 9.07 0.52
CA ARG A 21 -3.38 8.76 1.93
C ARG A 21 -4.43 9.69 2.53
N ARG A 22 -4.31 11.01 2.33
CA ARG A 22 -5.28 12.01 2.85
C ARG A 22 -6.67 11.78 2.29
N ILE A 23 -6.78 11.54 0.99
CA ILE A 23 -8.05 11.23 0.32
C ILE A 23 -8.65 9.95 0.90
N GLY A 24 -7.86 8.89 1.07
CA GLY A 24 -8.30 7.63 1.68
C GLY A 24 -8.84 7.82 3.10
N ILE A 25 -8.16 8.61 3.94
CA ILE A 25 -8.62 8.94 5.30
C ILE A 25 -9.96 9.70 5.24
N LEU A 26 -10.08 10.71 4.39
CA LEU A 26 -11.34 11.49 4.25
C LEU A 26 -12.51 10.61 3.81
N ILE A 27 -12.30 9.75 2.83
CA ILE A 27 -13.32 8.80 2.36
C ILE A 27 -13.72 7.87 3.52
N THR A 28 -12.77 7.33 4.25
CA THR A 28 -13.04 6.43 5.39
C THR A 28 -13.84 7.12 6.48
N LEU A 29 -13.49 8.36 6.85
CA LEU A 29 -14.20 9.16 7.83
C LEU A 29 -15.62 9.49 7.35
N CYS A 30 -15.80 9.82 6.08
CA CYS A 30 -17.11 10.08 5.49
C CYS A 30 -18.01 8.84 5.57
N PHE A 31 -17.51 7.67 5.19
CA PHE A 31 -18.25 6.41 5.31
C PHE A 31 -18.57 6.05 6.76
N ALA A 32 -17.63 6.26 7.69
CA ALA A 32 -17.87 6.03 9.11
C ALA A 32 -18.98 6.95 9.66
N ALA A 33 -18.97 8.24 9.29
CA ALA A 33 -20.01 9.18 9.66
C ALA A 33 -21.37 8.79 9.08
N LEU A 34 -21.44 8.45 7.80
CA LEU A 34 -22.66 7.99 7.14
C LEU A 34 -23.22 6.73 7.83
N ALA A 35 -22.37 5.75 8.11
CA ALA A 35 -22.76 4.53 8.81
C ALA A 35 -23.30 4.83 10.22
N TYR A 36 -22.64 5.74 10.96
CA TYR A 36 -23.09 6.17 12.28
C TYR A 36 -24.48 6.85 12.24
N PHE A 37 -24.66 7.83 11.36
CA PHE A 37 -25.95 8.53 11.23
C PHE A 37 -27.07 7.61 10.72
N TRP A 38 -26.73 6.67 9.83
CA TRP A 38 -27.69 5.70 9.33
C TRP A 38 -28.10 4.70 10.43
N GLY A 39 -27.15 4.22 11.23
CA GLY A 39 -27.39 3.30 12.35
C GLY A 39 -28.27 3.89 13.44
N ARG A 40 -28.08 5.18 13.77
CA ARG A 40 -28.89 5.87 14.80
C ARG A 40 -30.40 5.87 14.53
N LYS A 41 -30.83 5.63 13.28
CA LYS A 41 -32.26 5.74 12.92
C LYS A 41 -33.10 4.56 13.39
N SER A 42 -32.55 3.39 13.68
CA SER A 42 -33.25 2.25 14.23
C SER A 42 -32.30 1.21 14.82
N ALA A 43 -32.76 0.45 15.81
CA ALA A 43 -31.97 -0.67 16.37
C ALA A 43 -31.65 -1.74 15.35
N GLU A 44 -32.57 -2.05 14.43
CA GLU A 44 -32.39 -3.00 13.35
C GLU A 44 -31.23 -2.63 12.44
N ARG A 45 -31.11 -1.33 12.10
CA ARG A 45 -29.99 -0.83 11.28
C ARG A 45 -28.65 -0.92 12.01
N THR A 46 -28.67 -0.69 13.33
CA THR A 46 -27.45 -0.85 14.15
C THR A 46 -26.97 -2.29 14.14
N GLU A 47 -27.86 -3.26 14.30
CA GLU A 47 -27.50 -4.68 14.24
C GLU A 47 -27.04 -5.11 12.85
N ALA A 48 -27.66 -4.59 11.79
CA ALA A 48 -27.20 -4.81 10.42
C ALA A 48 -25.77 -4.29 10.20
N LEU A 49 -25.45 -3.08 10.69
CA LEU A 49 -24.10 -2.52 10.59
C LEU A 49 -23.06 -3.33 11.36
N LYS A 50 -23.36 -3.83 12.54
CA LYS A 50 -22.46 -4.69 13.33
C LYS A 50 -22.05 -5.96 12.58
N ARG A 51 -22.88 -6.46 11.69
CA ARG A 51 -22.58 -7.62 10.82
C ARG A 51 -21.92 -7.21 9.51
N LEU A 52 -22.41 -6.14 8.87
CA LEU A 52 -21.92 -5.72 7.56
C LEU A 52 -20.51 -5.13 7.60
N ILE A 53 -20.21 -4.30 8.61
CA ILE A 53 -18.89 -3.65 8.67
C ILE A 53 -17.74 -4.66 8.79
N PRO A 54 -17.72 -5.61 9.74
CA PRO A 54 -16.64 -6.58 9.83
C PRO A 54 -16.55 -7.47 8.58
N LYS A 55 -17.70 -7.84 7.98
CA LYS A 55 -17.73 -8.61 6.75
C LYS A 55 -17.06 -7.87 5.59
N SER A 56 -17.44 -6.62 5.37
CA SER A 56 -16.90 -5.78 4.30
C SER A 56 -15.41 -5.52 4.50
N LEU A 57 -14.98 -5.24 5.73
CA LEU A 57 -13.58 -5.06 6.07
C LEU A 57 -12.77 -6.35 5.85
N CYS A 58 -13.31 -7.51 6.20
CA CYS A 58 -12.66 -8.80 5.98
C CYS A 58 -12.47 -9.06 4.48
N ILE A 59 -13.51 -8.87 3.67
CA ILE A 59 -13.44 -9.05 2.21
C ILE A 59 -12.47 -8.06 1.58
N GLY A 60 -12.58 -6.77 1.91
CA GLY A 60 -11.72 -5.72 1.37
C GLY A 60 -10.25 -5.92 1.73
N THR A 61 -9.97 -6.20 3.01
CA THR A 61 -8.60 -6.47 3.47
C THR A 61 -8.04 -7.74 2.84
N GLY A 62 -8.85 -8.81 2.71
CA GLY A 62 -8.46 -10.05 2.06
C GLY A 62 -8.12 -9.85 0.58
N ALA A 63 -8.93 -9.07 -0.14
CA ALA A 63 -8.67 -8.75 -1.54
C ALA A 63 -7.37 -7.95 -1.72
N VAL A 64 -7.16 -6.90 -0.91
CA VAL A 64 -5.92 -6.11 -0.93
C VAL A 64 -4.71 -6.99 -0.60
N PHE A 65 -4.84 -7.85 0.39
CA PHE A 65 -3.75 -8.77 0.78
C PHE A 65 -3.42 -9.77 -0.33
N ALA A 66 -4.42 -10.36 -0.99
CA ALA A 66 -4.22 -11.27 -2.10
C ALA A 66 -3.52 -10.59 -3.28
N VAL A 67 -3.96 -9.37 -3.66
CA VAL A 67 -3.31 -8.58 -4.72
C VAL A 67 -1.87 -8.24 -4.36
N ALA A 68 -1.63 -7.81 -3.11
CA ALA A 68 -0.27 -7.49 -2.65
C ALA A 68 0.66 -8.71 -2.69
N LEU A 69 0.20 -9.86 -2.23
CA LEU A 69 0.98 -11.11 -2.29
C LEU A 69 1.28 -11.53 -3.74
N ALA A 70 0.30 -11.39 -4.64
CA ALA A 70 0.51 -11.67 -6.07
C ALA A 70 1.58 -10.74 -6.67
N LEU A 71 1.52 -9.43 -6.38
CA LEU A 71 2.52 -8.46 -6.84
C LEU A 71 3.91 -8.75 -6.26
N ILE A 72 4.01 -9.04 -4.96
CA ILE A 72 5.26 -9.42 -4.31
C ILE A 72 5.83 -10.68 -4.98
N GLY A 73 5.01 -11.71 -5.22
CA GLY A 73 5.42 -12.93 -5.90
C GLY A 73 5.95 -12.66 -7.31
N ILE A 74 5.24 -11.86 -8.10
CA ILE A 74 5.65 -11.48 -9.45
C ILE A 74 6.98 -10.71 -9.43
N ILE A 75 7.10 -9.68 -8.60
CA ILE A 75 8.32 -8.85 -8.50
C ILE A 75 9.52 -9.67 -8.01
N SER A 76 9.29 -10.65 -7.14
CA SER A 76 10.36 -11.53 -6.62
C SER A 76 10.94 -12.48 -7.68
N THR A 77 10.28 -12.68 -8.82
CA THR A 77 10.82 -13.54 -9.88
C THR A 77 11.98 -12.90 -10.63
N ASP A 78 11.94 -11.58 -10.81
CA ASP A 78 12.98 -10.81 -11.51
C ASP A 78 12.91 -9.34 -11.06
N PHE A 79 13.53 -9.06 -9.92
CA PHE A 79 13.49 -7.73 -9.32
C PHE A 79 14.04 -6.65 -10.25
N SER A 80 15.17 -6.91 -10.92
CA SER A 80 15.81 -5.93 -11.81
C SER A 80 14.90 -5.51 -12.96
N LYS A 81 14.19 -6.47 -13.56
CA LYS A 81 13.22 -6.19 -14.63
C LYS A 81 12.07 -5.31 -14.13
N TYR A 82 11.49 -5.66 -12.99
CA TYR A 82 10.34 -4.89 -12.44
C TYR A 82 10.78 -3.55 -11.87
N PHE A 83 12.00 -3.42 -11.39
CA PHE A 83 12.62 -2.16 -11.01
C PHE A 83 12.69 -1.19 -12.21
N ILE A 84 13.14 -1.68 -13.37
CA ILE A 84 13.16 -0.91 -14.62
C ILE A 84 11.73 -0.53 -15.06
N VAL A 85 10.78 -1.47 -15.01
CA VAL A 85 9.38 -1.23 -15.39
C VAL A 85 8.77 -0.15 -14.48
N PHE A 86 8.99 -0.24 -13.16
CA PHE A 86 8.54 0.77 -12.20
C PHE A 86 9.05 2.17 -12.57
N HIS A 87 10.35 2.30 -12.83
CA HIS A 87 10.93 3.61 -13.17
C HIS A 87 10.38 4.16 -14.48
N LYS A 88 10.18 3.34 -15.50
CA LYS A 88 9.57 3.75 -16.77
C LYS A 88 8.09 4.17 -16.65
N ILE A 89 7.36 3.66 -15.67
CA ILE A 89 5.96 4.05 -15.44
C ILE A 89 5.88 5.37 -14.68
N PHE A 90 6.75 5.57 -13.68
CA PHE A 90 6.66 6.70 -12.77
C PHE A 90 7.52 7.90 -13.18
N PHE A 91 8.54 7.68 -14.01
CA PHE A 91 9.48 8.73 -14.44
C PHE A 91 9.51 8.82 -15.95
N ASN A 92 9.35 10.03 -16.47
CA ASN A 92 9.38 10.33 -17.91
C ASN A 92 10.79 10.72 -18.41
N ASN A 93 11.83 10.36 -17.66
CA ASN A 93 13.22 10.67 -17.95
C ASN A 93 14.11 9.45 -17.69
N ASP A 94 15.37 9.53 -18.14
CA ASP A 94 16.37 8.45 -17.97
C ASP A 94 17.36 8.75 -16.81
N LEU A 95 17.03 9.68 -15.91
CA LEU A 95 17.90 10.09 -14.80
C LEU A 95 18.10 9.00 -13.74
N TRP A 96 17.22 8.00 -13.72
CA TRP A 96 17.32 6.82 -12.85
C TRP A 96 18.27 5.75 -13.38
N VAL A 97 18.70 5.85 -14.65
CA VAL A 97 19.70 4.93 -15.25
C VAL A 97 21.09 5.41 -14.84
N LEU A 98 21.63 4.80 -13.80
CA LEU A 98 22.92 5.15 -13.23
C LEU A 98 24.05 4.30 -13.84
N ASP A 99 25.17 4.93 -14.22
CA ASP A 99 26.38 4.25 -14.65
C ASP A 99 27.34 4.09 -13.44
N PRO A 100 27.69 2.83 -13.04
CA PRO A 100 28.61 2.59 -11.93
C PRO A 100 29.99 3.22 -12.08
N ARG A 101 30.37 3.62 -13.31
CA ARG A 101 31.67 4.24 -13.60
C ARG A 101 31.68 5.74 -13.33
N THR A 102 30.53 6.40 -13.45
CA THR A 102 30.43 7.87 -13.39
C THR A 102 29.56 8.35 -12.24
N ASP A 103 28.59 7.55 -11.81
CA ASP A 103 27.59 7.95 -10.81
C ASP A 103 27.94 7.38 -9.43
N MET A 104 28.22 8.28 -8.50
CA MET A 104 28.57 7.93 -7.12
C MET A 104 27.38 7.23 -6.40
N LEU A 105 26.16 7.58 -6.75
CA LEU A 105 24.94 7.11 -6.07
C LEU A 105 24.81 5.59 -6.15
N ILE A 106 25.02 4.98 -7.31
CA ILE A 106 24.91 3.51 -7.48
C ILE A 106 25.99 2.75 -6.70
N ASN A 107 27.14 3.40 -6.47
CA ASN A 107 28.23 2.83 -5.69
C ASN A 107 27.98 2.88 -4.19
N ILE A 108 27.22 3.90 -3.72
CA ILE A 108 26.83 4.04 -2.31
C ILE A 108 25.59 3.20 -2.00
N VAL A 109 24.64 3.15 -2.93
CA VAL A 109 23.36 2.46 -2.79
C VAL A 109 23.19 1.46 -3.94
N PRO A 110 23.80 0.28 -3.85
CA PRO A 110 23.72 -0.73 -4.91
C PRO A 110 22.33 -1.33 -5.01
N GLU A 111 22.02 -1.99 -6.13
CA GLU A 111 20.70 -2.62 -6.40
C GLU A 111 20.26 -3.57 -5.29
N GLY A 112 21.18 -4.32 -4.68
CA GLY A 112 20.89 -5.21 -3.55
C GLY A 112 20.28 -4.49 -2.34
N PHE A 113 20.68 -3.24 -2.08
CA PHE A 113 20.08 -2.44 -1.00
C PHE A 113 18.59 -2.15 -1.27
N PHE A 114 18.23 -1.84 -2.51
CA PHE A 114 16.83 -1.60 -2.87
C PHE A 114 15.99 -2.87 -2.74
N PHE A 115 16.54 -4.01 -3.16
CA PHE A 115 15.89 -5.31 -2.99
C PHE A 115 15.64 -5.63 -1.50
N ASP A 116 16.66 -5.52 -0.66
CA ASP A 116 16.54 -5.80 0.78
C ASP A 116 15.55 -4.84 1.48
N THR A 117 15.58 -3.57 1.09
CA THR A 117 14.67 -2.56 1.63
C THR A 117 13.23 -2.85 1.20
N ALA A 118 13.00 -3.16 -0.07
CA ALA A 118 11.68 -3.52 -0.59
C ALA A 118 11.14 -4.79 0.08
N ALA A 119 11.99 -5.81 0.27
CA ALA A 119 11.63 -7.05 0.95
C ALA A 119 11.22 -6.81 2.42
N ARG A 120 11.95 -5.95 3.14
CA ARG A 120 11.61 -5.57 4.53
C ARG A 120 10.28 -4.82 4.61
N ILE A 121 10.07 -3.86 3.70
CA ILE A 121 8.80 -3.10 3.62
C ILE A 121 7.65 -4.06 3.32
N ALA A 122 7.81 -4.96 2.35
CA ALA A 122 6.80 -5.95 1.99
C ALA A 122 6.48 -6.89 3.16
N LEU A 123 7.48 -7.33 3.91
CA LEU A 123 7.29 -8.17 5.10
C LEU A 123 6.50 -7.45 6.19
N VAL A 124 6.90 -6.22 6.54
CA VAL A 124 6.20 -5.41 7.56
C VAL A 124 4.76 -5.14 7.13
N PHE A 125 4.54 -4.78 5.87
CA PHE A 125 3.21 -4.60 5.30
C PHE A 125 2.38 -5.88 5.42
N ALA A 126 2.92 -7.04 5.02
CA ALA A 126 2.22 -8.32 5.08
C ALA A 126 1.82 -8.70 6.52
N VAL A 127 2.70 -8.46 7.49
CA VAL A 127 2.41 -8.72 8.92
C VAL A 127 1.29 -7.81 9.42
N ILE A 128 1.36 -6.50 9.15
CA ILE A 128 0.35 -5.54 9.61
C ILE A 128 -1.02 -5.84 8.99
N VAL A 129 -1.08 -6.04 7.67
CA VAL A 129 -2.32 -6.33 6.96
C VAL A 129 -2.87 -7.69 7.38
N GLY A 130 -2.01 -8.68 7.58
CA GLY A 130 -2.38 -10.01 8.09
C GLY A 130 -3.00 -9.95 9.48
N MET A 131 -2.40 -9.21 10.41
CA MET A 131 -2.97 -9.00 11.76
C MET A 131 -4.33 -8.30 11.68
N PHE A 132 -4.45 -7.29 10.84
CA PHE A 132 -5.71 -6.57 10.63
C PHE A 132 -6.79 -7.47 10.02
N PHE A 133 -6.43 -8.32 9.06
CA PHE A 133 -7.33 -9.32 8.47
C PHE A 133 -7.84 -10.33 9.51
N VAL A 134 -6.94 -10.90 10.32
CA VAL A 134 -7.30 -11.85 11.37
C VAL A 134 -8.20 -11.19 12.41
N GLY A 135 -7.90 -9.96 12.83
CA GLY A 135 -8.75 -9.19 13.74
C GLY A 135 -10.18 -9.01 13.21
N ASN A 136 -10.31 -8.60 11.94
CA ASN A 136 -11.62 -8.45 11.30
C ASN A 136 -12.36 -9.79 11.14
N LEU A 137 -11.64 -10.88 10.85
CA LEU A 137 -12.21 -12.22 10.76
C LEU A 137 -12.79 -12.68 12.11
N VAL A 138 -12.08 -12.43 13.21
CA VAL A 138 -12.54 -12.74 14.56
C VAL A 138 -13.79 -11.94 14.91
N LEU A 139 -13.80 -10.63 14.61
CA LEU A 139 -14.96 -9.77 14.83
C LEU A 139 -16.17 -10.23 13.99
N TYR A 140 -15.96 -10.58 12.74
CA TYR A 140 -17.01 -11.10 11.86
C TYR A 140 -17.61 -12.41 12.41
N LYS A 141 -16.78 -13.35 12.85
CA LYS A 141 -17.25 -14.61 13.45
C LYS A 141 -18.02 -14.39 14.77
N ARG A 142 -17.62 -13.42 15.57
CA ARG A 142 -18.33 -13.06 16.82
C ARG A 142 -19.66 -12.39 16.56
N ALA A 143 -19.75 -11.53 15.55
CA ALA A 143 -21.00 -10.85 15.18
C ALA A 143 -22.03 -11.78 14.50
N GLY A 144 -21.62 -12.95 14.04
CA GLY A 144 -22.50 -13.96 13.43
C GLY A 144 -23.04 -15.02 14.41
N ARG A 145 -22.58 -14.97 15.66
CA ARG A 145 -23.10 -15.79 16.77
C ARG A 145 -24.15 -15.02 17.58
#